data_e12a1c8d7795583badbb7c1d0bbba02f
#
_entry.id   e12a1c8d7795583badbb7c1d0bbba02f
#
_cell.length_a   1.000
_cell.length_b   1.000
_cell.length_c   1.000
_cell.angle_alpha   90.00
_cell.angle_beta   90.00
_cell.angle_gamma   90.00
#
_symmetry.space_group_name_H-M   'P 1'
#
loop_
_entity.id
_entity.type
_entity.pdbx_description
1 polymer ?
#
loop_
_entity_poly.entity_id
_entity_poly.type
_entity_poly.pdbx_seq_one_letter_code
_entity_poly.pdbx_strand_id
1 'polypeptide(L)'
;MQRYLIALSAASVLSLAFVWSASAAPVTAADLSGKKICWDNGSASHYAPGGKYSNNLTGEGTWSMTGNGVHIHTERYDYVAAIQKLPGGSFQAVVIGTDLKSSGKYCN
;
A
#
# COMPACT_ATOMS: atom_id res chain seq x y z
N MET A 1 9.72 -38.66 -24.96
CA MET A 1 9.12 -38.31 -25.06
C MET A 1 8.47 -37.89 -24.27
N GLN A 2 8.31 -37.52 -23.77
CA GLN A 2 7.59 -37.10 -23.08
C GLN A 2 7.99 -36.20 -22.27
N ARG A 3 8.84 -35.71 -22.14
CA ARG A 3 9.28 -34.89 -21.45
C ARG A 3 8.68 -33.67 -21.43
N TYR A 4 8.03 -33.32 -22.15
CA TYR A 4 7.33 -32.20 -22.22
C TYR A 4 6.40 -32.11 -21.16
N LEU A 5 6.08 -33.07 -20.61
CA LEU A 5 5.14 -33.07 -19.62
C LEU A 5 5.54 -32.32 -18.45
N ILE A 6 6.74 -32.38 -18.07
CA ILE A 6 7.26 -31.72 -16.93
C ILE A 6 7.18 -30.25 -17.02
N ALA A 7 7.42 -29.75 -18.14
CA ALA A 7 7.37 -28.32 -18.34
C ALA A 7 5.98 -27.79 -18.09
N LEU A 8 4.99 -28.55 -18.40
CA LEU A 8 3.65 -28.11 -18.19
C LEU A 8 3.30 -27.93 -16.75
N SER A 9 3.77 -28.82 -15.92
CA SER A 9 3.46 -28.69 -14.51
C SER A 9 4.07 -27.45 -13.93
N ALA A 10 5.27 -27.17 -14.30
CA ALA A 10 5.92 -26.00 -13.78
C ALA A 10 5.19 -24.74 -14.20
N ALA A 11 4.71 -24.74 -15.39
CA ALA A 11 4.00 -23.58 -15.87
C ALA A 11 2.72 -23.33 -15.06
N SER A 12 2.06 -24.36 -14.64
CA SER A 12 0.87 -24.19 -13.85
C SER A 12 1.14 -23.52 -12.53
N VAL A 13 2.20 -23.89 -11.89
CA VAL A 13 2.54 -23.29 -10.60
C VAL A 13 2.87 -21.83 -10.76
N LEU A 14 3.59 -21.51 -11.80
CA LEU A 14 3.92 -20.13 -12.03
C LEU A 14 2.69 -19.29 -12.30
N SER A 15 1.72 -19.85 -12.94
CA SER A 15 0.50 -19.14 -13.22
C SER A 15 -0.22 -18.72 -11.95
N LEU A 16 -0.21 -19.56 -10.96
CA LEU A 16 -0.84 -19.22 -9.69
C LEU A 16 -0.14 -18.06 -9.02
N ALA A 17 1.15 -18.06 -9.02
CA ALA A 17 1.90 -16.98 -8.43
C ALA A 17 1.63 -15.68 -9.14
N PHE A 18 1.49 -15.74 -10.45
CA PHE A 18 1.21 -14.56 -11.22
C PHE A 18 -0.14 -13.97 -10.87
N VAL A 19 -1.14 -14.80 -10.67
CA VAL A 19 -2.46 -14.32 -10.30
C VAL A 19 -2.44 -13.61 -8.96
N TRP A 20 -1.65 -14.10 -8.03
CA TRP A 20 -1.49 -13.45 -6.77
C TRP A 20 -0.97 -12.05 -6.91
N SER A 21 0.05 -11.84 -7.71
CA SER A 21 0.62 -10.53 -7.95
C SER A 21 -0.38 -9.60 -8.58
N ALA A 22 -1.22 -10.12 -9.44
CA ALA A 22 -2.20 -9.30 -10.14
C ALA A 22 -3.30 -8.78 -9.24
N SER A 23 -3.52 -9.39 -8.06
CA SER A 23 -4.59 -8.93 -7.18
C SER A 23 -4.18 -7.79 -6.27
N ALA A 24 -2.91 -7.48 -6.15
CA ALA A 24 -2.44 -6.34 -5.36
C ALA A 24 -2.05 -5.22 -6.30
N ALA A 25 -2.43 -4.01 -5.97
CA ALA A 25 -2.12 -2.85 -6.82
C ALA A 25 -1.72 -1.65 -6.00
N PRO A 26 -0.75 -0.86 -6.47
CA PRO A 26 -0.38 0.37 -5.75
C PRO A 26 -1.57 1.31 -5.68
N VAL A 27 -1.70 2.03 -4.59
CA VAL A 27 -2.75 3.04 -4.47
C VAL A 27 -2.48 4.18 -5.42
N THR A 28 -3.55 4.86 -5.82
CA THR A 28 -3.47 6.08 -6.62
C THR A 28 -3.91 7.25 -5.77
N ALA A 29 -3.72 8.46 -6.27
CA ALA A 29 -4.18 9.65 -5.56
C ALA A 29 -5.68 9.59 -5.31
N ALA A 30 -6.45 9.07 -6.24
CA ALA A 30 -7.89 8.95 -6.09
C ALA A 30 -8.29 8.00 -4.97
N ASP A 31 -7.47 7.00 -4.70
CA ASP A 31 -7.74 6.06 -3.62
C ASP A 31 -7.58 6.71 -2.26
N LEU A 32 -6.78 7.75 -2.16
CA LEU A 32 -6.44 8.38 -0.89
C LEU A 32 -7.12 9.72 -0.66
N SER A 33 -7.33 10.50 -1.70
CA SER A 33 -7.81 11.87 -1.55
C SER A 33 -9.19 11.91 -0.89
N GLY A 34 -9.28 12.61 0.22
CA GLY A 34 -10.51 12.72 1.00
C GLY A 34 -10.80 11.50 1.85
N LYS A 35 -9.86 10.55 1.94
CA LYS A 35 -10.11 9.30 2.65
C LYS A 35 -9.29 9.21 3.92
N LYS A 36 -9.76 8.36 4.82
CA LYS A 36 -9.09 8.08 6.07
C LYS A 36 -8.83 6.59 6.14
N ILE A 37 -7.63 6.20 6.51
CA ILE A 37 -7.26 4.80 6.67
C ILE A 37 -6.84 4.57 8.11
N CYS A 38 -7.45 3.59 8.75
CA CYS A 38 -7.09 3.18 10.10
C CYS A 38 -6.14 1.99 9.99
N TRP A 39 -5.00 2.10 10.63
CA TRP A 39 -3.93 1.10 10.55
C TRP A 39 -3.88 0.24 11.80
N ASP A 40 -3.33 -0.95 11.68
CA ASP A 40 -3.29 -1.92 12.78
C ASP A 40 -2.34 -1.51 13.91
N ASN A 41 -1.54 -0.48 13.71
CA ASN A 41 -0.67 0.03 14.76
C ASN A 41 -1.35 1.09 15.65
N GLY A 42 -2.64 1.28 15.46
CA GLY A 42 -3.40 2.26 16.23
C GLY A 42 -3.43 3.65 15.63
N SER A 43 -2.76 3.87 14.49
CA SER A 43 -2.80 5.17 13.86
C SER A 43 -3.92 5.27 12.83
N ALA A 44 -4.35 6.48 12.56
CA ALA A 44 -5.32 6.77 11.52
C ALA A 44 -4.78 7.92 10.69
N SER A 45 -4.66 7.67 9.39
CA SER A 45 -4.16 8.67 8.45
C SER A 45 -5.29 9.28 7.67
N HIS A 46 -5.34 10.60 7.61
CA HIS A 46 -6.31 11.32 6.82
C HIS A 46 -5.59 12.05 5.69
N TYR A 47 -5.95 11.71 4.46
CA TYR A 47 -5.33 12.27 3.26
C TYR A 47 -6.30 13.28 2.68
N ALA A 48 -6.24 14.51 3.12
CA ALA A 48 -7.20 15.52 2.68
C ALA A 48 -6.93 15.95 1.24
N PRO A 49 -7.96 16.37 0.52
CA PRO A 49 -7.75 16.91 -0.82
C PRO A 49 -6.82 18.12 -0.74
N GLY A 50 -6.01 18.34 -1.74
CA GLY A 50 -5.09 19.46 -1.73
C GLY A 50 -3.76 19.16 -1.08
N GLY A 51 -3.55 17.92 -0.64
CA GLY A 51 -2.24 17.52 -0.14
C GLY A 51 -2.03 17.67 1.35
N LYS A 52 -3.07 17.97 2.12
CA LYS A 52 -2.93 18.04 3.58
C LYS A 52 -3.04 16.65 4.18
N TYR A 53 -2.29 16.41 5.23
CA TYR A 53 -2.22 15.11 5.88
C TYR A 53 -2.33 15.28 7.38
N SER A 54 -3.00 14.34 8.04
CA SER A 54 -2.98 14.27 9.49
C SER A 54 -2.99 12.83 9.95
N ASN A 55 -2.40 12.59 11.10
CA ASN A 55 -2.31 11.27 11.69
C ASN A 55 -2.26 11.45 13.20
N ASN A 56 -3.04 10.67 13.92
CA ASN A 56 -3.14 10.83 15.37
C ASN A 56 -1.86 10.49 16.13
N LEU A 57 -0.94 9.75 15.51
CA LEU A 57 0.33 9.42 16.16
C LEU A 57 1.49 10.25 15.65
N THR A 58 1.48 10.65 14.39
CA THR A 58 2.63 11.31 13.78
C THR A 58 2.42 12.80 13.50
N GLY A 59 1.20 13.29 13.67
CA GLY A 59 0.94 14.71 13.54
C GLY A 59 0.45 15.14 12.17
N GLU A 60 0.47 16.43 11.93
CA GLU A 60 -0.04 17.03 10.71
C GLU A 60 1.06 17.36 9.74
N GLY A 61 0.75 17.37 8.46
CA GLY A 61 1.73 17.68 7.44
C GLY A 61 1.11 17.65 6.05
N THR A 62 1.86 17.08 5.11
CA THR A 62 1.44 17.01 3.71
C THR A 62 1.64 15.61 3.17
N TRP A 63 0.92 15.31 2.11
CA TRP A 63 1.10 14.07 1.37
C TRP A 63 1.11 14.35 -0.13
N SER A 64 1.83 13.53 -0.86
CA SER A 64 1.84 13.61 -2.32
C SER A 64 2.22 12.25 -2.89
N MET A 65 1.84 12.01 -4.13
CA MET A 65 2.21 10.77 -4.80
C MET A 65 3.59 10.91 -5.41
N THR A 66 4.38 9.85 -5.32
CA THR A 66 5.69 9.80 -5.96
C THR A 66 5.76 8.52 -6.80
N GLY A 67 6.83 8.32 -7.52
CA GLY A 67 6.99 7.10 -8.30
C GLY A 67 7.10 5.85 -7.44
N ASN A 68 7.51 5.98 -6.17
CA ASN A 68 7.69 4.85 -5.28
C ASN A 68 6.56 4.64 -4.29
N GLY A 69 5.65 5.59 -4.18
CA GLY A 69 4.56 5.47 -3.23
C GLY A 69 4.00 6.82 -2.83
N VAL A 70 3.67 6.96 -1.55
CA VAL A 70 3.09 8.17 -1.00
C VAL A 70 4.13 8.84 -0.12
N HIS A 71 4.50 10.05 -0.49
CA HIS A 71 5.44 10.84 0.33
C HIS A 71 4.66 11.54 1.42
N ILE A 72 5.05 11.34 2.66
CA ILE A 72 4.41 11.94 3.82
C ILE A 72 5.45 12.76 4.56
N HIS A 73 5.13 14.01 4.80
CA HIS A 73 6.00 14.91 5.52
C HIS A 73 5.21 15.54 6.67
N THR A 74 5.64 15.31 7.89
CA THR A 74 5.06 15.93 9.07
C THR A 74 6.17 16.68 9.80
N GLU A 75 5.83 17.30 10.91
CA GLU A 75 6.82 18.05 11.67
C GLU A 75 8.00 17.19 12.10
N ARG A 76 7.75 15.92 12.40
CA ARG A 76 8.78 15.03 12.91
C ARG A 76 9.27 13.99 11.93
N TYR A 77 8.50 13.71 10.88
CA TYR A 77 8.79 12.57 10.01
C TYR A 77 8.74 12.98 8.55
N ASP A 78 9.59 12.35 7.76
CA ASP A 78 9.61 12.56 6.32
C ASP A 78 9.94 11.19 5.71
N TYR A 79 8.95 10.56 5.08
CA TYR A 79 9.15 9.21 4.57
C TYR A 79 8.23 8.94 3.36
N VAL A 80 8.54 7.86 2.67
CA VAL A 80 7.70 7.38 1.57
C VAL A 80 7.14 6.02 1.99
N ALA A 81 5.83 5.89 1.89
CA ALA A 81 5.16 4.64 2.18
C ALA A 81 4.66 4.02 0.89
N ALA A 82 5.06 2.79 0.63
CA ALA A 82 4.52 2.04 -0.48
C ALA A 82 3.21 1.41 0.01
N ILE A 83 2.09 1.89 -0.49
CA ILE A 83 0.78 1.43 -0.05
C ILE A 83 0.12 0.68 -1.19
N GLN A 84 -0.34 -0.53 -0.91
CA GLN A 84 -1.00 -1.37 -1.89
C GLN A 84 -2.43 -1.67 -1.49
N LYS A 85 -3.32 -1.71 -2.48
CA LYS A 85 -4.69 -2.16 -2.29
C LYS A 85 -4.68 -3.67 -2.38
N LEU A 86 -5.35 -4.32 -1.46
CA LEU A 86 -5.50 -5.76 -1.46
C LEU A 86 -6.95 -6.13 -1.71
N PRO A 87 -7.22 -7.37 -2.13
CA PRO A 87 -8.60 -7.82 -2.28
C PRO A 87 -9.34 -7.68 -0.95
N GLY A 88 -10.62 -7.37 -1.01
CA GLY A 88 -11.44 -7.23 0.20
C GLY A 88 -11.44 -5.85 0.82
N GLY A 89 -10.81 -4.87 0.16
CA GLY A 89 -10.86 -3.50 0.64
C GLY A 89 -9.87 -3.14 1.73
N SER A 90 -8.81 -3.93 1.86
CA SER A 90 -7.76 -3.61 2.82
C SER A 90 -6.55 -3.05 2.11
N PHE A 91 -5.62 -2.53 2.91
CA PHE A 91 -4.39 -1.93 2.42
C PHE A 91 -3.21 -2.49 3.17
N GLN A 92 -2.06 -2.52 2.54
CA GLN A 92 -0.81 -2.84 3.18
C GLN A 92 0.17 -1.73 2.88
N ALA A 93 0.85 -1.22 3.90
CA ALA A 93 1.83 -0.17 3.75
C ALA A 93 3.19 -0.65 4.25
N VAL A 94 4.24 -0.24 3.55
CA VAL A 94 5.62 -0.49 3.96
C VAL A 94 6.33 0.85 3.87
N VAL A 95 7.01 1.24 4.92
CA VAL A 95 7.83 2.45 4.90
C VAL A 95 9.12 2.09 4.18
N ILE A 96 9.37 2.72 3.04
CA ILE A 96 10.52 2.39 2.20
C ILE A 96 11.82 2.65 2.96
N GLY A 97 12.72 1.70 2.88
CA GLY A 97 14.00 1.77 3.59
C GLY A 97 13.96 1.19 4.99
N THR A 98 12.82 0.66 5.40
CA THR A 98 12.68 0.05 6.72
C THR A 98 11.91 -1.25 6.60
N ASP A 99 11.78 -1.96 7.73
CA ASP A 99 10.96 -3.16 7.80
C ASP A 99 9.58 -2.86 8.37
N LEU A 100 9.23 -1.59 8.52
CA LEU A 100 7.95 -1.22 9.11
C LEU A 100 6.81 -1.49 8.14
N LYS A 101 5.87 -2.31 8.57
CA LYS A 101 4.71 -2.69 7.77
C LYS A 101 3.45 -2.47 8.59
N SER A 102 2.38 -2.12 7.92
CA SER A 102 1.08 -1.95 8.55
C SER A 102 -0.02 -2.41 7.62
N SER A 103 -1.10 -2.89 8.19
CA SER A 103 -2.30 -3.22 7.45
C SER A 103 -3.40 -2.26 7.87
N GLY A 104 -4.27 -1.91 6.96
CA GLY A 104 -5.29 -0.94 7.26
C GLY A 104 -6.53 -1.09 6.41
N LYS A 105 -7.54 -0.30 6.75
CA LYS A 105 -8.81 -0.26 6.02
C LYS A 105 -9.33 1.17 6.06
N TYR A 106 -10.18 1.50 5.10
CA TYR A 106 -10.88 2.77 5.18
C TYR A 106 -11.69 2.82 6.48
N CYS A 107 -11.71 3.98 7.09
CA CYS A 107 -12.50 4.22 8.28
C CYS A 107 -13.06 5.64 8.28
N ASN A 108 -13.89 5.93 9.25
CA ASN A 108 -14.52 7.25 9.31
C ASN A 108 -13.77 8.22 10.20
#